data_57b8b8e35514ad2ce3a5ddef1062e419
#
_entry.id   57b8b8e35514ad2ce3a5ddef1062e419
#
_cell.length_a   1.000
_cell.length_b   1.000
_cell.length_c   1.000
_cell.angle_alpha   90.00
_cell.angle_beta   90.00
_cell.angle_gamma   90.00
#
_symmetry.space_group_name_H-M   'P 1'
#
loop_
_entity.id
_entity.type
_entity.pdbx_description
1 polymer ?
#
loop_
_entity_poly.entity_id
_entity_poly.type
_entity_poly.pdbx_seq_one_letter_code
_entity_poly.pdbx_strand_id
1 'polypeptide(L)'
;WLAENCTGTMHNIYTLRGPQVRDAAAWASYILEAEALFGDDVEVVFQSHNWPHWGNETIRTYMEDTAAVYQYINNQTLHYINQGMTAAEISRTLTLPERLDKVWYCRQYYGTLSHNIKAVYQRYMGWYDANPVNLNPLTPEDTAKKWVEYLGDVDAVLEKARADFDNGEYQWVAQVTKEMVYADPDNQAARRS
;
A
#
# COMPACT_ATOMS: atom_id res chain seq x y z
N TRP A 1 16.94 -18.64 8.43
CA TRP A 1 15.75 -18.42 7.58
C TRP A 1 14.86 -17.36 8.21
N LEU A 2 14.58 -16.28 7.46
CA LEU A 2 13.83 -15.12 7.96
C LEU A 2 12.39 -15.04 7.44
N ALA A 3 11.92 -16.09 6.74
CA ALA A 3 10.56 -16.12 6.18
C ALA A 3 10.21 -14.83 5.42
N GLU A 4 9.12 -14.16 5.72
CA GLU A 4 8.73 -12.88 5.14
C GLU A 4 9.27 -11.65 5.91
N ASN A 5 10.00 -11.84 7.00
CA ASN A 5 10.51 -10.70 7.78
C ASN A 5 11.55 -9.88 6.99
N CYS A 6 12.37 -10.55 6.20
CA CYS A 6 13.23 -9.90 5.22
C CYS A 6 13.01 -10.56 3.86
N THR A 7 12.53 -9.81 2.89
CA THR A 7 12.39 -10.25 1.50
C THR A 7 13.21 -9.35 0.57
N GLY A 8 13.60 -9.84 -0.59
CA GLY A 8 14.40 -9.08 -1.55
C GLY A 8 13.61 -7.97 -2.28
N THR A 9 12.48 -7.56 -1.72
CA THR A 9 11.65 -6.42 -2.11
C THR A 9 10.89 -5.94 -0.88
N MET A 10 10.36 -4.72 -0.91
CA MET A 10 9.45 -4.24 0.14
C MET A 10 8.24 -5.16 0.25
N HIS A 11 8.01 -5.73 1.42
CA HIS A 11 6.82 -6.53 1.68
C HIS A 11 5.65 -5.64 2.11
N ASN A 12 4.42 -6.11 1.90
CA ASN A 12 3.26 -5.39 2.39
C ASN A 12 3.07 -5.57 3.91
N ILE A 13 2.68 -4.51 4.60
CA ILE A 13 2.30 -4.53 6.01
C ILE A 13 0.86 -5.02 6.18
N TYR A 14 0.03 -4.86 5.16
CA TYR A 14 -1.34 -5.34 5.10
C TYR A 14 -1.58 -6.11 3.81
N THR A 15 -1.95 -7.38 3.93
CA THR A 15 -2.27 -8.19 2.75
C THR A 15 -3.70 -7.92 2.27
N LEU A 16 -3.88 -7.61 0.98
CA LEU A 16 -5.17 -7.19 0.42
C LEU A 16 -6.28 -8.25 0.47
N ARG A 17 -5.95 -9.50 0.71
CA ARG A 17 -6.95 -10.57 0.88
C ARG A 17 -7.64 -10.57 2.25
N GLY A 18 -7.25 -9.69 3.20
CA GLY A 18 -7.98 -9.45 4.44
C GLY A 18 -7.43 -10.08 5.73
N PRO A 19 -6.11 -10.09 6.02
CA PRO A 19 -5.58 -10.44 7.35
C PRO A 19 -5.56 -9.21 8.27
N GLN A 20 -5.18 -9.45 9.52
CA GLN A 20 -4.83 -8.34 10.42
C GLN A 20 -3.66 -7.52 9.87
N VAL A 21 -3.70 -6.22 10.13
CA VAL A 21 -2.57 -5.31 9.82
C VAL A 21 -1.39 -5.67 10.70
N ARG A 22 -0.22 -5.85 10.09
CA ARG A 22 1.04 -6.10 10.79
C ARG A 22 1.54 -4.83 11.48
N ASP A 23 2.39 -5.02 12.48
CA ASP A 23 3.04 -3.94 13.20
C ASP A 23 4.39 -3.62 12.55
N ALA A 24 4.50 -2.49 11.87
CA ALA A 24 5.72 -2.10 11.17
C ALA A 24 6.87 -1.80 12.13
N ALA A 25 6.58 -1.23 13.30
CA ALA A 25 7.60 -0.95 14.31
C ALA A 25 8.14 -2.25 14.93
N ALA A 26 7.25 -3.18 15.29
CA ALA A 26 7.64 -4.49 15.80
C ALA A 26 8.38 -5.29 14.71
N TRP A 27 7.98 -5.20 13.46
CA TRP A 27 8.67 -5.87 12.35
C TRP A 27 10.11 -5.40 12.21
N ALA A 28 10.34 -4.09 12.22
CA ALA A 28 11.70 -3.53 12.22
C ALA A 28 12.51 -4.00 13.44
N SER A 29 11.90 -3.99 14.63
CA SER A 29 12.54 -4.44 15.87
C SER A 29 12.96 -5.91 15.81
N TYR A 30 12.11 -6.80 15.29
CA TYR A 30 12.43 -8.23 15.16
C TYR A 30 13.56 -8.51 14.17
N ILE A 31 13.66 -7.72 13.10
CA ILE A 31 14.78 -7.83 12.15
C ILE A 31 16.09 -7.42 12.85
N LEU A 32 16.10 -6.30 13.57
CA LEU A 32 17.27 -5.82 14.31
C LEU A 32 17.64 -6.77 15.47
N GLU A 33 16.66 -7.35 16.14
CA GLU A 33 16.93 -8.38 17.16
C GLU A 33 17.59 -9.62 16.55
N ALA A 34 17.10 -10.09 15.40
CA ALA A 34 17.71 -11.21 14.69
C ALA A 34 19.13 -10.89 14.21
N GLU A 35 19.38 -9.66 13.75
CA GLU A 35 20.71 -9.18 13.39
C GLU A 35 21.63 -9.17 14.62
N ALA A 36 21.20 -8.63 15.74
CA ALA A 36 21.98 -8.57 16.98
C ALA A 36 22.31 -9.97 17.55
N LEU A 37 21.41 -10.94 17.39
CA LEU A 37 21.60 -12.31 17.90
C LEU A 37 22.49 -13.17 17.01
N PHE A 38 22.43 -12.98 15.69
CA PHE A 38 23.03 -13.90 14.72
C PHE A 38 23.97 -13.21 13.72
N GLY A 39 24.00 -11.88 13.71
CA GLY A 39 24.69 -11.08 12.70
C GLY A 39 26.21 -11.33 12.65
N ASP A 40 26.85 -11.62 13.77
CA ASP A 40 28.30 -11.82 13.80
C ASP A 40 28.76 -13.10 13.11
N ASP A 41 27.96 -14.17 13.16
CA ASP A 41 28.32 -15.50 12.66
C ASP A 41 27.57 -15.89 11.38
N VAL A 42 26.64 -15.03 10.86
CA VAL A 42 25.83 -15.39 9.72
C VAL A 42 26.64 -15.40 8.42
N GLU A 43 26.55 -16.49 7.67
CA GLU A 43 27.19 -16.63 6.35
C GLU A 43 26.18 -16.58 5.19
N VAL A 44 24.95 -17.00 5.46
CA VAL A 44 23.84 -17.00 4.49
C VAL A 44 22.53 -16.71 5.17
N VAL A 45 21.72 -15.86 4.55
CA VAL A 45 20.32 -15.64 4.89
C VAL A 45 19.44 -15.98 3.71
N PHE A 46 18.33 -16.65 3.94
CA PHE A 46 17.32 -16.92 2.94
C PHE A 46 15.90 -16.69 3.50
N GLN A 47 14.99 -16.43 2.63
CA GLN A 47 13.62 -16.02 2.92
C GLN A 47 12.63 -16.76 2.02
N SER A 48 11.35 -16.53 2.24
CA SER A 48 10.28 -17.19 1.47
C SER A 48 10.19 -16.71 0.02
N HIS A 49 10.69 -15.52 -0.28
CA HIS A 49 10.65 -14.88 -1.61
C HIS A 49 12.01 -14.32 -1.98
N ASN A 50 12.35 -14.37 -3.27
CA ASN A 50 13.61 -13.89 -3.82
C ASN A 50 14.82 -14.81 -3.51
N TRP A 51 16.00 -14.31 -3.79
CA TRP A 51 17.27 -15.04 -3.72
C TRP A 51 17.88 -14.99 -2.33
N PRO A 52 18.61 -16.03 -1.89
CA PRO A 52 19.45 -15.96 -0.71
C PRO A 52 20.52 -14.86 -0.82
N HIS A 53 20.96 -14.35 0.34
CA HIS A 53 22.06 -13.41 0.44
C HIS A 53 23.24 -14.09 1.17
N TRP A 54 24.46 -13.87 0.67
CA TRP A 54 25.68 -14.43 1.21
C TRP A 54 26.66 -13.33 1.62
N GLY A 55 27.48 -13.66 2.62
CA GLY A 55 28.51 -12.76 3.16
C GLY A 55 27.99 -11.91 4.29
N ASN A 56 28.68 -11.99 5.42
CA ASN A 56 28.29 -11.38 6.69
C ASN A 56 27.94 -9.88 6.56
N GLU A 57 28.85 -9.07 6.02
CA GLU A 57 28.66 -7.62 5.86
C GLU A 57 27.44 -7.30 4.98
N THR A 58 27.26 -8.04 3.87
CA THR A 58 26.12 -7.87 2.97
C THR A 58 24.81 -8.19 3.69
N ILE A 59 24.78 -9.26 4.49
CA ILE A 59 23.60 -9.70 5.21
C ILE A 59 23.21 -8.69 6.29
N ARG A 60 24.16 -8.20 7.06
CA ARG A 60 23.92 -7.17 8.09
C ARG A 60 23.34 -5.90 7.48
N THR A 61 23.97 -5.38 6.43
CA THR A 61 23.47 -4.21 5.71
C THR A 61 22.07 -4.43 5.15
N TYR A 62 21.79 -5.62 4.59
CA TYR A 62 20.48 -6.00 4.09
C TYR A 62 19.41 -5.99 5.21
N MET A 63 19.71 -6.54 6.37
CA MET A 63 18.80 -6.57 7.51
C MET A 63 18.56 -5.16 8.07
N GLU A 64 19.61 -4.38 8.26
CA GLU A 64 19.53 -2.99 8.74
C GLU A 64 18.70 -2.10 7.81
N ASP A 65 18.95 -2.14 6.50
CA ASP A 65 18.20 -1.35 5.53
C ASP A 65 16.74 -1.77 5.45
N THR A 66 16.45 -3.09 5.51
CA THR A 66 15.08 -3.59 5.53
C THR A 66 14.34 -3.11 6.77
N ALA A 67 14.95 -3.19 7.95
CA ALA A 67 14.38 -2.68 9.20
C ALA A 67 14.16 -1.16 9.12
N ALA A 68 15.14 -0.41 8.60
CA ALA A 68 15.07 1.04 8.46
C ALA A 68 13.90 1.49 7.59
N VAL A 69 13.56 0.77 6.52
CA VAL A 69 12.40 1.07 5.68
C VAL A 69 11.09 0.99 6.49
N TYR A 70 10.87 -0.11 7.21
CA TYR A 70 9.64 -0.27 8.00
C TYR A 70 9.57 0.72 9.17
N GLN A 71 10.68 0.96 9.83
CA GLN A 71 10.76 1.96 10.91
C GLN A 71 10.47 3.37 10.38
N TYR A 72 11.04 3.72 9.22
CA TYR A 72 10.78 4.99 8.56
C TYR A 72 9.31 5.16 8.21
N ILE A 73 8.71 4.17 7.55
CA ILE A 73 7.29 4.20 7.17
C ILE A 73 6.41 4.38 8.42
N ASN A 74 6.68 3.61 9.49
CA ASN A 74 5.95 3.74 10.74
C ASN A 74 6.05 5.15 11.33
N ASN A 75 7.27 5.62 11.53
CA ASN A 75 7.52 6.87 12.25
C ASN A 75 7.02 8.08 11.47
N GLN A 76 7.23 8.12 10.15
CA GLN A 76 6.75 9.22 9.32
C GLN A 76 5.24 9.22 9.17
N THR A 77 4.61 8.05 9.07
CA THR A 77 3.15 7.98 9.07
C THR A 77 2.57 8.54 10.37
N LEU A 78 3.11 8.14 11.52
CA LEU A 78 2.70 8.70 12.82
C LEU A 78 2.93 10.20 12.92
N HIS A 79 4.06 10.69 12.40
CA HIS A 79 4.35 12.13 12.37
C HIS A 79 3.25 12.90 11.63
N TYR A 80 2.84 12.45 10.46
CA TYR A 80 1.78 13.09 9.68
C TYR A 80 0.37 12.86 10.26
N ILE A 81 0.09 11.73 10.89
CA ILE A 81 -1.14 11.51 11.66
C ILE A 81 -1.28 12.59 12.74
N ASN A 82 -0.21 12.88 13.47
CA ASN A 82 -0.19 13.91 14.50
C ASN A 82 -0.37 15.34 13.95
N GLN A 83 -0.20 15.54 12.66
CA GLN A 83 -0.53 16.79 11.94
C GLN A 83 -1.96 16.81 11.42
N GLY A 84 -2.75 15.77 11.66
CA GLY A 84 -4.14 15.67 11.23
C GLY A 84 -4.34 15.25 9.77
N MET A 85 -3.29 14.75 9.10
CA MET A 85 -3.39 14.29 7.72
C MET A 85 -4.10 12.93 7.63
N THR A 86 -4.89 12.75 6.59
CA THR A 86 -5.53 11.48 6.25
C THR A 86 -4.56 10.48 5.61
N ALA A 87 -4.92 9.20 5.62
CA ALA A 87 -4.11 8.15 4.96
C ALA A 87 -3.85 8.45 3.47
N ALA A 88 -4.84 9.01 2.76
CA ALA A 88 -4.71 9.36 1.36
C ALA A 88 -3.71 10.51 1.13
N GLU A 89 -3.77 11.55 1.96
CA GLU A 89 -2.84 12.69 1.90
C GLU A 89 -1.41 12.25 2.22
N ILE A 90 -1.22 11.49 3.29
CA ILE A 90 0.12 11.00 3.67
C ILE A 90 0.71 10.15 2.55
N SER A 91 -0.09 9.25 1.96
CA SER A 91 0.39 8.35 0.91
C SER A 91 0.80 9.05 -0.40
N ARG A 92 0.40 10.30 -0.59
CA ARG A 92 0.80 11.15 -1.74
C ARG A 92 1.97 12.07 -1.41
N THR A 93 2.18 12.35 -0.13
CA THR A 93 3.18 13.31 0.34
C THR A 93 4.50 12.64 0.72
N LEU A 94 4.42 11.50 1.40
CA LEU A 94 5.60 10.81 1.92
C LEU A 94 6.38 10.13 0.81
N THR A 95 7.69 10.35 0.79
CA THR A 95 8.65 9.67 -0.08
C THR A 95 9.72 8.98 0.76
N LEU A 96 10.31 7.92 0.23
CA LEU A 96 11.47 7.31 0.88
C LEU A 96 12.68 8.23 0.81
N PRO A 97 13.55 8.23 1.84
CA PRO A 97 14.86 8.87 1.74
C PRO A 97 15.66 8.28 0.57
N GLU A 98 16.41 9.10 -0.15
CA GLU A 98 17.21 8.69 -1.30
C GLU A 98 18.09 7.46 -1.01
N ARG A 99 18.65 7.37 0.19
CA ARG A 99 19.45 6.23 0.63
C ARG A 99 18.67 4.91 0.58
N LEU A 100 17.43 4.90 1.04
CA LEU A 100 16.59 3.70 1.09
C LEU A 100 15.89 3.42 -0.25
N ASP A 101 15.53 4.47 -0.99
CA ASP A 101 14.84 4.34 -2.27
C ASP A 101 15.74 3.72 -3.35
N LYS A 102 17.06 3.94 -3.26
CA LYS A 102 18.05 3.37 -4.19
C LYS A 102 18.46 1.93 -3.87
N VAL A 103 18.09 1.40 -2.71
CA VAL A 103 18.45 0.03 -2.32
C VAL A 103 17.58 -0.97 -3.06
N TRP A 104 18.20 -1.82 -3.90
CA TRP A 104 17.47 -2.71 -4.80
C TRP A 104 16.56 -3.72 -4.09
N TYR A 105 16.95 -4.21 -2.92
CA TYR A 105 16.16 -5.16 -2.11
C TYR A 105 15.10 -4.48 -1.22
N CYS A 106 15.08 -3.16 -1.17
CA CYS A 106 14.02 -2.38 -0.54
C CYS A 106 13.01 -1.81 -1.55
N ARG A 107 13.18 -2.10 -2.84
CA ARG A 107 12.32 -1.55 -3.89
C ARG A 107 10.86 -1.95 -3.71
N GLN A 108 10.00 -1.05 -4.11
CA GLN A 108 8.56 -1.24 -4.12
C GLN A 108 8.17 -2.23 -5.22
N TYR A 109 7.47 -3.31 -4.83
CA TYR A 109 6.94 -4.31 -5.77
C TYR A 109 5.71 -4.99 -5.16
N TYR A 110 5.87 -5.98 -4.28
CA TYR A 110 4.78 -6.65 -3.59
C TYR A 110 4.14 -5.76 -2.51
N GLY A 111 4.94 -5.02 -1.77
CA GLY A 111 4.55 -3.89 -0.95
C GLY A 111 4.97 -2.59 -1.63
N THR A 112 4.22 -1.53 -1.39
CA THR A 112 4.56 -0.17 -1.82
C THR A 112 4.49 0.80 -0.66
N LEU A 113 5.20 1.91 -0.77
CA LEU A 113 5.17 2.96 0.24
C LEU A 113 3.73 3.44 0.49
N SER A 114 2.99 3.74 -0.58
CA SER A 114 1.60 4.19 -0.50
C SER A 114 0.69 3.19 0.21
N HIS A 115 0.84 1.89 -0.09
CA HIS A 115 0.07 0.83 0.55
C HIS A 115 0.43 0.69 2.04
N ASN A 116 1.74 0.65 2.33
CA ASN A 116 2.24 0.45 3.68
C ASN A 116 1.92 1.62 4.61
N ILE A 117 1.91 2.86 4.10
CA ILE A 117 1.42 4.03 4.84
C ILE A 117 -0.04 3.85 5.27
N LYS A 118 -0.90 3.44 4.34
CA LYS A 118 -2.32 3.19 4.65
C LYS A 118 -2.50 2.05 5.66
N ALA A 119 -1.64 1.05 5.60
CA ALA A 119 -1.62 -0.05 6.57
C ALA A 119 -1.23 0.43 7.98
N VAL A 120 -0.16 1.22 8.09
CA VAL A 120 0.25 1.83 9.37
C VAL A 120 -0.84 2.76 9.89
N TYR A 121 -1.41 3.61 9.03
CA TYR A 121 -2.52 4.47 9.42
C TYR A 121 -3.69 3.68 10.00
N GLN A 122 -4.12 2.62 9.32
CA GLN A 122 -5.22 1.77 9.80
C GLN A 122 -4.89 1.09 11.13
N ARG A 123 -3.64 0.68 11.37
CA ARG A 123 -3.23 0.08 12.62
C ARG A 123 -3.43 1.00 13.82
N TYR A 124 -3.12 2.29 13.67
CA TYR A 124 -3.23 3.27 14.75
C TYR A 124 -4.59 3.96 14.84
N MET A 125 -5.22 4.24 13.71
CA MET A 125 -6.46 5.02 13.62
C MET A 125 -7.71 4.16 13.40
N GLY A 126 -7.55 2.90 12.95
CA GLY A 126 -8.66 2.04 12.57
C GLY A 126 -9.18 2.33 11.16
N TRP A 127 -10.35 1.77 10.84
CA TRP A 127 -10.95 1.82 9.51
C TRP A 127 -11.70 3.13 9.21
N TYR A 128 -12.15 3.82 10.24
CA TYR A 128 -12.98 5.01 10.09
C TYR A 128 -12.13 6.25 9.79
N ASP A 129 -12.44 6.93 8.71
CA ASP A 129 -11.68 8.07 8.19
C ASP A 129 -12.14 9.42 8.75
N ALA A 130 -12.97 9.44 9.80
CA ALA A 130 -13.57 10.62 10.42
C ALA A 130 -14.55 11.40 9.52
N ASN A 131 -14.92 10.88 8.35
CA ASN A 131 -15.99 11.43 7.53
C ASN A 131 -17.33 10.78 7.88
N PRO A 132 -18.30 11.51 8.44
CA PRO A 132 -19.59 10.94 8.85
C PRO A 132 -20.37 10.23 7.74
N VAL A 133 -20.15 10.62 6.47
CA VAL A 133 -20.77 9.97 5.32
C VAL A 133 -20.32 8.50 5.19
N ASN A 134 -19.08 8.20 5.56
CA ASN A 134 -18.49 6.88 5.47
C ASN A 134 -18.77 5.99 6.71
N LEU A 135 -19.47 6.52 7.73
CA LEU A 135 -19.83 5.72 8.91
C LEU A 135 -20.89 4.67 8.59
N ASN A 136 -21.93 5.07 7.84
CA ASN A 136 -23.03 4.19 7.42
C ASN A 136 -23.36 4.44 5.92
N PRO A 137 -22.44 4.12 5.00
CA PRO A 137 -22.67 4.32 3.58
C PRO A 137 -23.77 3.37 3.06
N LEU A 138 -24.38 3.72 1.94
CA LEU A 138 -25.14 2.76 1.14
C LEU A 138 -24.22 1.63 0.67
N THR A 139 -24.82 0.49 0.27
CA THR A 139 -24.03 -0.56 -0.38
C THR A 139 -23.36 -0.04 -1.65
N PRO A 140 -22.24 -0.63 -2.10
CA PRO A 140 -21.60 -0.20 -3.35
C PRO A 140 -22.58 -0.21 -4.54
N GLU A 141 -23.44 -1.23 -4.64
CA GLU A 141 -24.42 -1.37 -5.71
C GLU A 141 -25.52 -0.29 -5.65
N ASP A 142 -26.03 0.01 -4.44
CA ASP A 142 -27.04 1.05 -4.27
C ASP A 142 -26.47 2.45 -4.52
N THR A 143 -25.24 2.69 -4.06
CA THR A 143 -24.50 3.91 -4.33
C THR A 143 -24.32 4.12 -5.83
N ALA A 144 -23.87 3.08 -6.54
CA ALA A 144 -23.63 3.11 -7.97
C ALA A 144 -24.90 3.41 -8.78
N LYS A 145 -26.04 2.74 -8.44
CA LYS A 145 -27.34 3.02 -9.06
C LYS A 145 -27.75 4.48 -8.89
N LYS A 146 -27.54 5.05 -7.70
CA LYS A 146 -27.82 6.47 -7.45
C LYS A 146 -26.91 7.38 -8.26
N TRP A 147 -25.62 7.06 -8.36
CA TRP A 147 -24.68 7.83 -9.19
C TRP A 147 -25.10 7.82 -10.66
N VAL A 148 -25.47 6.66 -11.21
CA VAL A 148 -25.98 6.56 -12.60
C VAL A 148 -27.25 7.37 -12.79
N GLU A 149 -28.20 7.34 -11.83
CA GLU A 149 -29.41 8.16 -11.86
C GLU A 149 -29.07 9.67 -11.91
N TYR A 150 -28.06 10.13 -11.14
CA TYR A 150 -27.65 11.54 -11.13
C TYR A 150 -26.85 11.93 -12.37
N LEU A 151 -26.02 11.04 -12.91
CA LEU A 151 -25.18 11.31 -14.08
C LEU A 151 -25.97 11.27 -15.39
N GLY A 152 -27.06 10.51 -15.43
CA GLY A 152 -27.96 10.39 -16.57
C GLY A 152 -27.43 9.46 -17.66
N ASP A 153 -26.95 9.99 -18.78
CA ASP A 153 -26.50 9.21 -19.94
C ASP A 153 -25.16 8.52 -19.68
N VAL A 154 -25.20 7.20 -19.53
CA VAL A 154 -24.02 6.37 -19.28
C VAL A 154 -23.03 6.40 -20.45
N ASP A 155 -23.52 6.43 -21.69
CA ASP A 155 -22.66 6.44 -22.89
C ASP A 155 -21.86 7.74 -22.96
N ALA A 156 -22.48 8.88 -22.65
CA ALA A 156 -21.79 10.16 -22.56
C ALA A 156 -20.72 10.18 -21.43
N VAL A 157 -21.01 9.53 -20.30
CA VAL A 157 -20.04 9.39 -19.21
C VAL A 157 -18.84 8.53 -19.65
N LEU A 158 -19.07 7.44 -20.37
CA LEU A 158 -18.01 6.57 -20.88
C LEU A 158 -17.16 7.23 -21.95
N GLU A 159 -17.76 8.06 -22.84
CA GLU A 159 -17.00 8.88 -23.78
C GLU A 159 -16.06 9.87 -23.07
N LYS A 160 -16.57 10.53 -22.05
CA LYS A 160 -15.75 11.44 -21.23
C LYS A 160 -14.64 10.68 -20.50
N ALA A 161 -14.93 9.52 -19.93
CA ALA A 161 -13.95 8.69 -19.27
C ALA A 161 -12.81 8.24 -20.23
N ARG A 162 -13.12 7.98 -21.50
CA ARG A 162 -12.09 7.70 -22.52
C ARG A 162 -11.18 8.90 -22.77
N ALA A 163 -11.75 10.10 -22.88
CA ALA A 163 -10.96 11.32 -23.02
C ALA A 163 -10.07 11.56 -21.79
N ASP A 164 -10.58 11.31 -20.59
CA ASP A 164 -9.83 11.44 -19.34
C ASP A 164 -8.69 10.37 -19.29
N PHE A 165 -8.94 9.15 -19.78
CA PHE A 165 -7.91 8.11 -19.91
C PHE A 165 -6.78 8.53 -20.85
N ASP A 166 -7.10 9.10 -22.02
CA ASP A 166 -6.11 9.60 -22.99
C ASP A 166 -5.28 10.76 -22.40
N ASN A 167 -5.83 11.51 -21.45
CA ASN A 167 -5.14 12.55 -20.70
C ASN A 167 -4.32 12.02 -19.50
N GLY A 168 -4.32 10.69 -19.23
CA GLY A 168 -3.57 10.07 -18.15
C GLY A 168 -4.26 10.06 -16.78
N GLU A 169 -5.54 10.40 -16.70
CA GLU A 169 -6.34 10.46 -15.47
C GLU A 169 -6.84 9.06 -15.02
N TYR A 170 -5.97 8.06 -15.09
CA TYR A 170 -6.31 6.63 -14.91
C TYR A 170 -7.06 6.33 -13.61
N GLN A 171 -6.64 6.94 -12.49
CA GLN A 171 -7.30 6.71 -11.21
C GLN A 171 -8.71 7.28 -11.19
N TRP A 172 -8.93 8.43 -11.82
CA TRP A 172 -10.24 9.05 -11.95
C TRP A 172 -11.17 8.19 -12.82
N VAL A 173 -10.68 7.76 -13.98
CA VAL A 173 -11.40 6.85 -14.87
C VAL A 173 -11.83 5.58 -14.12
N ALA A 174 -10.92 4.96 -13.36
CA ALA A 174 -11.25 3.78 -12.56
C ALA A 174 -12.35 4.05 -11.51
N GLN A 175 -12.38 5.25 -10.92
CA GLN A 175 -13.42 5.64 -9.96
C GLN A 175 -14.78 5.83 -10.63
N VAL A 176 -14.82 6.46 -11.80
CA VAL A 176 -16.06 6.69 -12.54
C VAL A 176 -16.62 5.38 -13.10
N THR A 177 -15.79 4.63 -13.82
CA THR A 177 -16.23 3.39 -14.48
C THR A 177 -16.62 2.29 -13.50
N LYS A 178 -16.02 2.28 -12.29
CA LYS A 178 -16.46 1.42 -11.19
C LYS A 178 -17.95 1.59 -10.90
N GLU A 179 -18.45 2.82 -10.83
CA GLU A 179 -19.87 3.06 -10.55
C GLU A 179 -20.76 2.52 -11.67
N MET A 180 -20.33 2.64 -12.94
CA MET A 180 -21.08 2.08 -14.08
C MET A 180 -21.14 0.55 -14.01
N VAL A 181 -20.01 -0.11 -13.66
CA VAL A 181 -19.96 -1.58 -13.53
C VAL A 181 -20.76 -2.09 -12.34
N TYR A 182 -20.75 -1.39 -11.20
CA TYR A 182 -21.55 -1.79 -10.03
C TYR A 182 -23.05 -1.56 -10.22
N ALA A 183 -23.43 -0.53 -10.98
CA ALA A 183 -24.84 -0.28 -11.30
C ALA A 183 -25.43 -1.30 -12.29
N ASP A 184 -24.63 -1.68 -13.29
CA ASP A 184 -24.95 -2.69 -14.30
C ASP A 184 -23.75 -3.59 -14.58
N PRO A 185 -23.62 -4.74 -13.89
CA PRO A 185 -22.51 -5.68 -14.07
C PRO A 185 -22.41 -6.27 -15.47
N ASP A 186 -23.47 -6.25 -16.25
CA ASP A 186 -23.50 -6.79 -17.62
C ASP A 186 -23.10 -5.76 -18.68
N ASN A 187 -22.89 -4.51 -18.30
CA ASN A 187 -22.45 -3.44 -19.21
C ASN A 187 -21.01 -3.69 -19.69
N GLN A 188 -20.91 -4.26 -20.90
CA GLN A 188 -19.61 -4.59 -21.49
C GLN A 188 -18.79 -3.36 -21.88
N ALA A 189 -19.41 -2.23 -22.18
CA ALA A 189 -18.70 -0.99 -22.50
C ALA A 189 -18.00 -0.43 -21.26
N ALA A 190 -18.66 -0.41 -20.11
CA ALA A 190 -18.08 0.01 -18.84
C ALA A 190 -16.95 -0.92 -18.35
N ARG A 191 -17.04 -2.23 -18.63
CA ARG A 191 -15.99 -3.20 -18.26
C ARG A 191 -14.72 -3.10 -19.09
N ARG A 192 -14.79 -2.49 -20.27
CA ARG A 192 -13.67 -2.37 -21.23
C ARG A 192 -13.02 -0.98 -21.22
N SER A 193 -13.64 -0.04 -20.54
CA SER A 193 -13.09 1.29 -20.33
C SER A 193 -12.15 1.30 -19.15
#